data_420c01f7bebf0853524ac51ea4924c8a
#
_entry.id   420c01f7bebf0853524ac51ea4924c8a
#
_cell.length_a   1.000
_cell.length_b   1.000
_cell.length_c   1.000
_cell.angle_alpha   90.00
_cell.angle_beta   90.00
_cell.angle_gamma   90.00
#
_symmetry.space_group_name_H-M   'P 1'
#
loop_
_entity.id
_entity.type
_entity.pdbx_description
1 polymer ?
#
loop_
_entity_poly.entity_id
_entity_poly.type
_entity_poly.pdbx_seq_one_letter_code
_entity_poly.pdbx_strand_id
1 'polypeptide(L)'
;MIVEVKNLVAGYGQRVLIRNLSFSIPSPAFIAIIGHNGAGKTTLFRAFQGKIDYQGQLLVQNHDLRHLSNPSGKGLLAYLPQKNVISFPIKVHDLVVMGLFRKKRFFENYTSEDYTLAAQTLEQLQLSHLINHDFTTLSGGEQQLVWLAQLMLQDASINLLDEPTQQLDVYYKNQVFGLLQNWVKESGKTILCITHDLQNLAHMQGYLLNLSKSYPILEPISPDTVQENQVFLEAGRQPVV
;
A
#
# COMPACT_ATOMS: atom_id res chain seq x y z
N MET A 1 -19.65 2.65 1.94
CA MET A 1 -18.57 1.74 2.35
C MET A 1 -17.42 1.90 1.37
N ILE A 2 -16.19 2.12 1.87
CA ILE A 2 -15.00 2.28 1.00
C ILE A 2 -14.50 0.91 0.56
N VAL A 3 -14.32 0.00 1.52
CA VAL A 3 -13.92 -1.39 1.28
C VAL A 3 -14.84 -2.30 2.06
N GLU A 4 -15.27 -3.39 1.44
CA GLU A 4 -16.00 -4.46 2.10
C GLU A 4 -15.48 -5.81 1.63
N VAL A 5 -15.03 -6.61 2.56
CA VAL A 5 -14.56 -7.97 2.35
C VAL A 5 -15.50 -8.91 3.07
N LYS A 6 -16.11 -9.87 2.35
CA LYS A 6 -17.06 -10.82 2.92
C LYS A 6 -16.65 -12.25 2.59
N ASN A 7 -16.41 -13.04 3.63
CA ASN A 7 -16.15 -14.48 3.54
C ASN A 7 -15.05 -14.81 2.49
N LEU A 8 -14.01 -13.96 2.42
CA LEU A 8 -12.95 -14.13 1.44
C LEU A 8 -12.16 -15.41 1.72
N VAL A 9 -12.07 -16.26 0.68
CA VAL A 9 -11.20 -17.43 0.65
C VAL A 9 -10.28 -17.30 -0.55
N ALA A 10 -8.96 -17.29 -0.32
CA ALA A 10 -7.97 -17.11 -1.38
C ALA A 10 -6.70 -17.92 -1.12
N GLY A 11 -6.03 -18.31 -2.21
CA GLY A 11 -4.81 -19.11 -2.15
C GLY A 11 -4.29 -19.48 -3.53
N TYR A 12 -3.47 -20.50 -3.62
CA TYR A 12 -2.85 -20.97 -4.86
C TYR A 12 -3.02 -22.47 -5.01
N GLY A 13 -3.69 -22.90 -6.08
CA GLY A 13 -4.03 -24.30 -6.30
C GLY A 13 -4.82 -24.88 -5.12
N GLN A 14 -4.30 -25.92 -4.46
CA GLN A 14 -4.95 -26.51 -3.28
C GLN A 14 -4.59 -25.83 -1.95
N ARG A 15 -3.60 -24.91 -1.95
CA ARG A 15 -3.15 -24.24 -0.74
C ARG A 15 -3.97 -22.98 -0.46
N VAL A 16 -4.93 -23.09 0.46
CA VAL A 16 -5.70 -21.95 0.96
C VAL A 16 -4.89 -21.21 2.02
N LEU A 17 -4.67 -19.90 1.80
CA LEU A 17 -3.92 -19.03 2.71
C LEU A 17 -4.85 -18.09 3.49
N ILE A 18 -5.89 -17.59 2.87
CA ILE A 18 -6.93 -16.78 3.52
C ILE A 18 -8.17 -17.62 3.64
N ARG A 19 -8.71 -17.73 4.86
CA ARG A 19 -9.88 -18.53 5.15
C ARG A 19 -10.96 -17.67 5.81
N ASN A 20 -12.07 -17.47 5.12
CA ASN A 20 -13.26 -16.79 5.64
C ASN A 20 -12.99 -15.42 6.25
N LEU A 21 -12.14 -14.60 5.58
CA LEU A 21 -11.81 -13.25 6.04
C LEU A 21 -12.97 -12.30 5.74
N SER A 22 -13.42 -11.59 6.77
CA SER A 22 -14.46 -10.56 6.62
C SER A 22 -14.08 -9.31 7.43
N PHE A 23 -14.12 -8.15 6.78
CA PHE A 23 -13.96 -6.85 7.42
C PHE A 23 -14.55 -5.75 6.53
N SER A 24 -14.76 -4.58 7.10
CA SER A 24 -15.25 -3.42 6.35
C SER A 24 -14.60 -2.11 6.80
N ILE A 25 -14.34 -1.23 5.84
CA ILE A 25 -13.78 0.10 6.04
C ILE A 25 -14.83 1.12 5.59
N PRO A 26 -15.51 1.79 6.53
CA PRO A 26 -16.64 2.67 6.20
C PRO A 26 -16.22 4.02 5.64
N SER A 27 -15.07 4.54 6.04
CA SER A 27 -14.51 5.85 5.69
C SER A 27 -13.04 5.74 5.31
N PRO A 28 -12.44 6.75 4.68
CA PRO A 28 -11.02 6.78 4.43
C PRO A 28 -10.20 6.54 5.70
N ALA A 29 -9.22 5.65 5.63
CA ALA A 29 -8.40 5.28 6.78
C ALA A 29 -7.06 4.68 6.35
N PHE A 30 -6.09 4.67 7.28
CA PHE A 30 -4.90 3.85 7.22
C PHE A 30 -5.18 2.49 7.86
N ILE A 31 -4.85 1.41 7.16
CA ILE A 31 -4.99 0.05 7.63
C ILE A 31 -3.63 -0.66 7.56
N ALA A 32 -3.06 -0.95 8.72
CA ALA A 32 -1.88 -1.79 8.82
C ALA A 32 -2.27 -3.27 8.71
N ILE A 33 -1.68 -3.99 7.77
CA ILE A 33 -1.87 -5.44 7.60
C ILE A 33 -0.59 -6.13 8.08
N ILE A 34 -0.71 -6.90 9.14
CA ILE A 34 0.38 -7.62 9.76
C ILE A 34 0.13 -9.13 9.78
N GLY A 35 1.15 -9.90 10.13
CA GLY A 35 1.05 -11.35 10.23
C GLY A 35 2.38 -12.02 9.90
N HIS A 36 2.52 -13.30 10.26
CA HIS A 36 3.69 -14.11 9.94
C HIS A 36 3.92 -14.25 8.43
N ASN A 37 5.09 -14.70 8.04
CA ASN A 37 5.36 -15.09 6.66
C ASN A 37 4.43 -16.23 6.26
N GLY A 38 3.77 -16.09 5.12
CA GLY A 38 2.78 -17.06 4.66
C GLY A 38 1.35 -16.87 5.22
N ALA A 39 1.08 -15.87 6.07
CA ALA A 39 -0.26 -15.57 6.57
C ALA A 39 -1.27 -15.06 5.51
N GLY A 40 -0.82 -14.86 4.25
CA GLY A 40 -1.70 -14.45 3.18
C GLY A 40 -1.72 -12.94 2.88
N LYS A 41 -0.81 -12.14 3.47
CA LYS A 41 -0.76 -10.67 3.27
C LYS A 41 -0.70 -10.29 1.79
N THR A 42 0.32 -10.74 1.07
CA THR A 42 0.46 -10.49 -0.37
C THR A 42 -0.64 -11.18 -1.20
N THR A 43 -1.18 -12.31 -0.72
CA THR A 43 -2.32 -12.99 -1.33
C THR A 43 -3.57 -12.11 -1.29
N LEU A 44 -3.82 -11.44 -0.16
CA LEU A 44 -4.89 -10.45 -0.04
C LEU A 44 -4.73 -9.32 -1.07
N PHE A 45 -3.54 -8.77 -1.21
CA PHE A 45 -3.27 -7.71 -2.20
C PHE A 45 -3.44 -8.21 -3.64
N ARG A 46 -3.03 -9.44 -3.93
CA ARG A 46 -3.26 -10.04 -5.27
C ARG A 46 -4.73 -10.26 -5.57
N ALA A 47 -5.54 -10.62 -4.55
CA ALA A 47 -7.00 -10.71 -4.69
C ALA A 47 -7.60 -9.33 -5.01
N PHE A 48 -7.21 -8.26 -4.28
CA PHE A 48 -7.61 -6.88 -4.60
C PHE A 48 -7.24 -6.45 -6.02
N GLN A 49 -6.09 -6.88 -6.52
CA GLN A 49 -5.64 -6.57 -7.88
C GLN A 49 -6.30 -7.42 -8.97
N GLY A 50 -7.13 -8.42 -8.61
CA GLY A 50 -7.70 -9.39 -9.55
C GLY A 50 -6.65 -10.32 -10.19
N LYS A 51 -5.50 -10.52 -9.53
CA LYS A 51 -4.39 -11.36 -10.02
C LYS A 51 -4.48 -12.82 -9.59
N ILE A 52 -5.43 -13.15 -8.76
CA ILE A 52 -5.75 -14.52 -8.32
C ILE A 52 -7.25 -14.68 -8.18
N ASP A 53 -7.72 -15.92 -8.37
CA ASP A 53 -9.10 -16.27 -8.11
C ASP A 53 -9.36 -16.36 -6.61
N TYR A 54 -10.57 -15.99 -6.20
CA TYR A 54 -11.02 -16.05 -4.81
C TYR A 54 -12.51 -16.33 -4.72
N GLN A 55 -12.95 -16.84 -3.56
CA GLN A 55 -14.36 -16.96 -3.19
C GLN A 55 -14.73 -15.86 -2.20
N GLY A 56 -16.02 -15.60 -2.04
CA GLY A 56 -16.52 -14.50 -1.22
C GLY A 56 -16.69 -13.22 -2.03
N GLN A 57 -16.65 -12.05 -1.39
CA GLN A 57 -16.83 -10.73 -2.04
C GLN A 57 -15.72 -9.77 -1.65
N LEU A 58 -15.21 -9.05 -2.63
CA LEU A 58 -14.32 -7.90 -2.48
C LEU A 58 -14.96 -6.70 -3.17
N LEU A 59 -15.51 -5.79 -2.38
CA LEU A 59 -16.15 -4.57 -2.87
C LEU A 59 -15.27 -3.36 -2.56
N VAL A 60 -15.07 -2.52 -3.56
CA VAL A 60 -14.42 -1.20 -3.44
C VAL A 60 -15.38 -0.16 -3.97
N GLN A 61 -15.80 0.78 -3.11
CA GLN A 61 -16.81 1.79 -3.44
C GLN A 61 -18.07 1.15 -4.07
N ASN A 62 -18.54 0.05 -3.50
CA ASN A 62 -19.67 -0.77 -3.94
C ASN A 62 -19.47 -1.49 -5.31
N HIS A 63 -18.28 -1.46 -5.90
CA HIS A 63 -17.95 -2.22 -7.10
C HIS A 63 -17.32 -3.57 -6.71
N ASP A 64 -17.91 -4.68 -7.12
CA ASP A 64 -17.29 -6.01 -6.94
C ASP A 64 -16.09 -6.14 -7.90
N LEU A 65 -14.91 -6.34 -7.31
CA LEU A 65 -13.65 -6.40 -8.07
C LEU A 65 -13.58 -7.57 -9.05
N ARG A 66 -14.35 -8.65 -8.85
CA ARG A 66 -14.43 -9.78 -9.81
C ARG A 66 -15.00 -9.40 -11.16
N HIS A 67 -15.85 -8.39 -11.17
CA HIS A 67 -16.51 -7.92 -12.39
C HIS A 67 -15.77 -6.76 -13.05
N LEU A 68 -14.60 -6.40 -12.52
CA LEU A 68 -13.78 -5.31 -13.04
C LEU A 68 -12.52 -5.87 -13.74
N SER A 69 -12.47 -5.72 -15.04
CA SER A 69 -11.31 -6.15 -15.85
C SER A 69 -10.01 -5.41 -15.48
N ASN A 70 -10.09 -4.18 -14.99
CA ASN A 70 -8.93 -3.35 -14.63
C ASN A 70 -9.29 -2.36 -13.52
N PRO A 71 -9.26 -2.76 -12.23
CA PRO A 71 -9.53 -1.87 -11.11
C PRO A 71 -8.57 -0.66 -11.04
N SER A 72 -7.29 -0.87 -11.37
CA SER A 72 -6.28 0.20 -11.40
C SER A 72 -6.55 1.20 -12.51
N GLY A 73 -6.90 0.74 -13.71
CA GLY A 73 -7.27 1.63 -14.83
C GLY A 73 -8.50 2.49 -14.55
N LYS A 74 -9.40 2.03 -13.67
CA LYS A 74 -10.58 2.79 -13.22
C LYS A 74 -10.32 3.72 -12.03
N GLY A 75 -9.09 3.79 -11.54
CA GLY A 75 -8.75 4.66 -10.40
C GLY A 75 -9.22 4.16 -9.05
N LEU A 76 -9.65 2.92 -8.96
CA LEU A 76 -10.06 2.35 -7.70
C LEU A 76 -8.85 1.90 -6.86
N LEU A 77 -7.82 1.37 -7.51
CA LEU A 77 -6.65 0.80 -6.86
C LEU A 77 -5.35 1.35 -7.46
N ALA A 78 -4.38 1.65 -6.59
CA ALA A 78 -2.97 1.77 -6.93
C ALA A 78 -2.17 0.80 -6.07
N TYR A 79 -1.03 0.33 -6.56
CA TYR A 79 -0.22 -0.67 -5.87
C TYR A 79 1.26 -0.35 -5.94
N LEU A 80 1.89 -0.30 -4.78
CA LEU A 80 3.33 -0.21 -4.61
C LEU A 80 3.84 -1.57 -4.14
N PRO A 81 4.56 -2.34 -4.98
CA PRO A 81 5.12 -3.62 -4.58
C PRO A 81 6.33 -3.46 -3.65
N GLN A 82 6.66 -4.51 -2.93
CA GLN A 82 7.80 -4.59 -2.01
C GLN A 82 9.15 -4.26 -2.69
N LYS A 83 9.30 -4.61 -3.97
CA LYS A 83 10.49 -4.34 -4.76
C LYS A 83 10.11 -3.68 -6.08
N ASN A 84 10.68 -2.50 -6.29
CA ASN A 84 10.65 -1.79 -7.56
C ASN A 84 12.10 -1.53 -7.98
N VAL A 85 12.51 -2.04 -9.13
CA VAL A 85 13.87 -1.85 -9.63
C VAL A 85 13.81 -1.20 -11.02
N ILE A 86 14.51 -0.09 -11.15
CA ILE A 86 14.81 0.53 -12.44
C ILE A 86 16.32 0.40 -12.64
N SER A 87 16.72 -0.19 -13.77
CA SER A 87 18.13 -0.45 -14.11
C SER A 87 18.66 0.46 -15.22
N PHE A 88 17.87 1.42 -15.67
CA PHE A 88 18.27 2.38 -16.70
C PHE A 88 18.15 3.81 -16.16
N PRO A 89 18.98 4.75 -16.65
CA PRO A 89 18.92 6.15 -16.23
C PRO A 89 17.56 6.77 -16.56
N ILE A 90 16.93 7.36 -15.55
CA ILE A 90 15.68 8.11 -15.70
C ILE A 90 15.67 9.25 -14.67
N LYS A 91 15.25 10.43 -15.09
CA LYS A 91 15.11 11.54 -14.16
C LYS A 91 13.93 11.34 -13.22
N VAL A 92 14.08 11.82 -11.98
CA VAL A 92 13.03 11.70 -10.94
C VAL A 92 11.69 12.26 -11.43
N HIS A 93 11.66 13.44 -12.04
CA HIS A 93 10.38 14.01 -12.52
C HIS A 93 9.76 13.20 -13.66
N ASP A 94 10.58 12.58 -14.52
CA ASP A 94 10.07 11.71 -15.60
C ASP A 94 9.45 10.43 -15.01
N LEU A 95 10.04 9.88 -13.94
CA LEU A 95 9.48 8.73 -13.24
C LEU A 95 8.18 9.09 -12.53
N VAL A 96 8.15 10.22 -11.84
CA VAL A 96 6.98 10.62 -11.05
C VAL A 96 5.79 10.96 -11.95
N VAL A 97 6.00 11.69 -13.07
CA VAL A 97 4.91 12.03 -14.01
C VAL A 97 4.24 10.78 -14.61
N MET A 98 4.95 9.65 -14.69
CA MET A 98 4.36 8.37 -15.12
C MET A 98 3.20 7.91 -14.21
N GLY A 99 3.07 8.42 -12.99
CA GLY A 99 1.89 8.21 -12.15
C GLY A 99 0.58 8.64 -12.81
N LEU A 100 0.63 9.58 -13.74
CA LEU A 100 -0.52 10.08 -14.48
C LEU A 100 -0.91 9.20 -15.69
N PHE A 101 -0.22 8.08 -15.94
CA PHE A 101 -0.43 7.23 -17.13
C PHE A 101 -1.92 6.87 -17.36
N ARG A 102 -2.68 6.69 -16.29
CA ARG A 102 -4.09 6.35 -16.37
C ARG A 102 -4.95 7.49 -16.94
N LYS A 103 -4.52 8.74 -16.74
CA LYS A 103 -5.22 9.95 -17.23
C LYS A 103 -4.87 10.26 -18.69
N LYS A 104 -3.94 9.50 -19.29
CA LYS A 104 -3.47 9.69 -20.65
C LYS A 104 -4.10 8.67 -21.62
N ARG A 105 -4.30 9.12 -22.87
CA ARG A 105 -4.67 8.24 -23.97
C ARG A 105 -3.44 7.48 -24.46
N PHE A 106 -3.67 6.41 -25.15
CA PHE A 106 -2.58 5.64 -25.77
C PHE A 106 -1.77 6.54 -26.73
N PHE A 107 -0.45 6.61 -26.55
CA PHE A 107 0.48 7.52 -27.25
C PHE A 107 0.34 9.03 -26.94
N GLU A 108 -0.40 9.43 -25.93
CA GLU A 108 -0.44 10.83 -25.50
C GLU A 108 0.81 11.19 -24.67
N ASN A 109 1.47 12.28 -25.06
CA ASN A 109 2.63 12.79 -24.32
C ASN A 109 2.20 13.49 -23.01
N TYR A 110 3.10 13.50 -22.04
CA TYR A 110 2.91 14.33 -20.83
C TYR A 110 3.09 15.80 -21.19
N THR A 111 2.22 16.64 -20.64
CA THR A 111 2.20 18.09 -20.86
C THR A 111 3.02 18.83 -19.78
N SER A 112 3.22 20.14 -19.97
CA SER A 112 3.84 21.00 -18.96
C SER A 112 3.05 21.01 -17.63
N GLU A 113 1.72 20.92 -17.71
CA GLU A 113 0.84 20.84 -16.55
C GLU A 113 1.04 19.52 -15.78
N ASP A 114 1.24 18.40 -16.48
CA ASP A 114 1.54 17.11 -15.85
C ASP A 114 2.88 17.16 -15.08
N TYR A 115 3.90 17.77 -15.67
CA TYR A 115 5.20 17.97 -15.00
C TYR A 115 5.10 18.94 -13.83
N THR A 116 4.23 19.94 -13.91
CA THR A 116 3.94 20.83 -12.78
C THR A 116 3.33 20.06 -11.61
N LEU A 117 2.37 19.17 -11.87
CA LEU A 117 1.78 18.31 -10.84
C LEU A 117 2.83 17.37 -10.22
N ALA A 118 3.72 16.80 -11.03
CA ALA A 118 4.80 15.97 -10.54
C ALA A 118 5.76 16.77 -9.64
N ALA A 119 6.11 18.00 -10.03
CA ALA A 119 6.97 18.89 -9.24
C ALA A 119 6.31 19.27 -7.90
N GLN A 120 5.04 19.62 -7.89
CA GLN A 120 4.28 19.92 -6.67
C GLN A 120 4.22 18.71 -5.72
N THR A 121 4.03 17.50 -6.26
CA THR A 121 4.03 16.28 -5.46
C THR A 121 5.41 16.03 -4.83
N LEU A 122 6.49 16.25 -5.59
CA LEU A 122 7.86 16.16 -5.07
C LEU A 122 8.14 17.23 -4.00
N GLU A 123 7.60 18.44 -4.15
CA GLU A 123 7.71 19.52 -3.16
C GLU A 123 7.01 19.15 -1.85
N GLN A 124 5.79 18.60 -1.91
CA GLN A 124 5.07 18.11 -0.72
C GLN A 124 5.87 17.06 0.07
N LEU A 125 6.69 16.26 -0.62
CA LEU A 125 7.56 15.25 -0.04
C LEU A 125 8.97 15.78 0.31
N GLN A 126 9.22 17.08 0.14
CA GLN A 126 10.52 17.74 0.34
C GLN A 126 11.63 17.19 -0.58
N LEU A 127 11.26 16.70 -1.77
CA LEU A 127 12.16 16.11 -2.76
C LEU A 127 12.46 17.05 -3.95
N SER A 128 12.14 18.34 -3.87
CA SER A 128 12.34 19.30 -4.96
C SER A 128 13.79 19.36 -5.44
N HIS A 129 14.75 19.16 -4.54
CA HIS A 129 16.17 19.14 -4.84
C HIS A 129 16.59 17.95 -5.72
N LEU A 130 15.79 16.88 -5.79
CA LEU A 130 16.06 15.68 -6.57
C LEU A 130 15.42 15.68 -7.96
N ILE A 131 14.61 16.67 -8.29
CA ILE A 131 13.73 16.68 -9.47
C ILE A 131 14.45 16.36 -10.79
N ASN A 132 15.68 16.83 -10.95
CA ASN A 132 16.52 16.62 -12.15
C ASN A 132 17.57 15.52 -11.98
N HIS A 133 17.64 14.85 -10.81
CA HIS A 133 18.60 13.79 -10.58
C HIS A 133 18.18 12.51 -11.30
N ASP A 134 19.18 11.68 -11.59
CA ASP A 134 18.95 10.33 -12.04
C ASP A 134 18.47 9.47 -10.87
N PHE A 135 17.32 8.84 -11.02
CA PHE A 135 16.71 7.99 -9.99
C PHE A 135 17.66 6.88 -9.53
N THR A 136 18.46 6.32 -10.43
CA THR A 136 19.39 5.21 -10.11
C THR A 136 20.52 5.61 -9.18
N THR A 137 20.81 6.91 -9.06
CA THR A 137 21.89 7.45 -8.21
C THR A 137 21.42 7.81 -6.79
N LEU A 138 20.12 7.75 -6.54
CA LEU A 138 19.53 8.09 -5.24
C LEU A 138 19.77 7.01 -4.21
N SER A 139 19.80 7.41 -2.94
CA SER A 139 19.75 6.49 -1.79
C SER A 139 18.44 5.67 -1.79
N GLY A 140 18.45 4.50 -1.15
CA GLY A 140 17.25 3.65 -1.07
C GLY A 140 16.04 4.37 -0.45
N GLY A 141 16.28 5.23 0.56
CA GLY A 141 15.21 6.03 1.17
C GLY A 141 14.62 7.06 0.22
N GLU A 142 15.47 7.80 -0.50
CA GLU A 142 15.01 8.76 -1.52
C GLU A 142 14.27 8.06 -2.66
N GLN A 143 14.77 6.92 -3.15
CA GLN A 143 14.08 6.12 -4.16
C GLN A 143 12.68 5.71 -3.68
N GLN A 144 12.53 5.30 -2.43
CA GLN A 144 11.25 4.91 -1.86
C GLN A 144 10.26 6.09 -1.79
N LEU A 145 10.73 7.28 -1.40
CA LEU A 145 9.90 8.48 -1.39
C LEU A 145 9.48 8.90 -2.81
N VAL A 146 10.37 8.75 -3.80
CA VAL A 146 10.04 8.99 -5.21
C VAL A 146 8.97 8.00 -5.72
N TRP A 147 9.05 6.72 -5.33
CA TRP A 147 7.99 5.75 -5.65
C TRP A 147 6.65 6.12 -5.00
N LEU A 148 6.67 6.63 -3.77
CA LEU A 148 5.46 7.13 -3.12
C LEU A 148 4.90 8.36 -3.84
N ALA A 149 5.75 9.29 -4.29
CA ALA A 149 5.32 10.43 -5.10
C ALA A 149 4.61 9.96 -6.39
N GLN A 150 5.20 9.01 -7.11
CA GLN A 150 4.62 8.42 -8.31
C GLN A 150 3.27 7.73 -8.02
N LEU A 151 3.16 7.02 -6.89
CA LEU A 151 1.93 6.40 -6.45
C LEU A 151 0.85 7.43 -6.12
N MET A 152 1.21 8.53 -5.43
CA MET A 152 0.27 9.61 -5.08
C MET A 152 -0.35 10.25 -6.32
N LEU A 153 0.44 10.46 -7.38
CA LEU A 153 -0.06 11.00 -8.65
C LEU A 153 -1.04 10.07 -9.38
N GLN A 154 -1.06 8.78 -9.08
CA GLN A 154 -2.08 7.87 -9.63
C GLN A 154 -3.48 8.23 -9.14
N ASP A 155 -3.61 8.97 -8.04
CA ASP A 155 -4.86 9.49 -7.50
C ASP A 155 -5.94 8.42 -7.31
N ALA A 156 -5.54 7.21 -6.93
CA ALA A 156 -6.45 6.09 -6.69
C ALA A 156 -7.19 6.26 -5.36
N SER A 157 -8.40 5.68 -5.28
CA SER A 157 -9.21 5.71 -4.06
C SER A 157 -8.60 4.87 -2.94
N ILE A 158 -7.98 3.74 -3.32
CA ILE A 158 -7.33 2.80 -2.42
C ILE A 158 -5.90 2.56 -2.89
N ASN A 159 -4.97 2.69 -1.95
CA ASN A 159 -3.54 2.52 -2.19
C ASN A 159 -3.04 1.30 -1.41
N LEU A 160 -2.55 0.30 -2.12
CA LEU A 160 -1.99 -0.92 -1.57
C LEU A 160 -0.47 -0.78 -1.53
N LEU A 161 0.13 -0.80 -0.34
CA LEU A 161 1.58 -0.69 -0.13
C LEU A 161 2.11 -1.98 0.48
N ASP A 162 2.99 -2.67 -0.23
CA ASP A 162 3.58 -3.94 0.22
C ASP A 162 4.99 -3.67 0.80
N GLU A 163 5.09 -3.60 2.12
CA GLU A 163 6.32 -3.36 2.89
C GLU A 163 7.09 -2.09 2.44
N PRO A 164 6.46 -0.91 2.40
CA PRO A 164 7.05 0.31 1.84
C PRO A 164 8.27 0.83 2.63
N THR A 165 8.52 0.32 3.82
CA THR A 165 9.62 0.73 4.70
C THR A 165 10.73 -0.33 4.82
N GLN A 166 10.63 -1.43 4.05
CA GLN A 166 11.64 -2.47 4.10
C GLN A 166 13.01 -1.93 3.70
N GLN A 167 14.04 -2.29 4.46
CA GLN A 167 15.43 -1.89 4.25
C GLN A 167 15.73 -0.38 4.43
N LEU A 168 14.76 0.42 4.88
CA LEU A 168 14.98 1.82 5.23
C LEU A 168 15.56 1.94 6.64
N ASP A 169 16.38 2.96 6.87
CA ASP A 169 16.78 3.36 8.20
C ASP A 169 15.62 4.01 8.99
N VAL A 170 15.84 4.27 10.27
CA VAL A 170 14.82 4.80 11.17
C VAL A 170 14.29 6.17 10.71
N TYR A 171 15.17 7.00 10.15
CA TYR A 171 14.79 8.34 9.68
C TYR A 171 13.78 8.26 8.53
N TYR A 172 14.10 7.49 7.48
CA TYR A 172 13.20 7.33 6.34
C TYR A 172 11.91 6.56 6.68
N LYS A 173 11.97 5.58 7.60
CA LYS A 173 10.76 4.90 8.11
C LYS A 173 9.79 5.89 8.73
N ASN A 174 10.26 6.75 9.62
CA ASN A 174 9.44 7.79 10.26
C ASN A 174 8.86 8.77 9.23
N GLN A 175 9.67 9.18 8.25
CA GLN A 175 9.20 10.03 7.15
C GLN A 175 8.07 9.37 6.35
N VAL A 176 8.23 8.11 5.95
CA VAL A 176 7.21 7.37 5.19
C VAL A 176 5.91 7.25 5.99
N PHE A 177 5.96 6.84 7.27
CA PHE A 177 4.75 6.71 8.08
C PHE A 177 4.06 8.06 8.31
N GLY A 178 4.82 9.13 8.60
CA GLY A 178 4.28 10.49 8.70
C GLY A 178 3.59 10.94 7.42
N LEU A 179 4.19 10.67 6.27
CA LEU A 179 3.63 10.96 4.96
C LEU A 179 2.33 10.19 4.73
N LEU A 180 2.30 8.88 5.01
CA LEU A 180 1.09 8.06 4.83
C LEU A 180 -0.05 8.56 5.72
N GLN A 181 0.24 8.98 6.96
CA GLN A 181 -0.76 9.54 7.88
C GLN A 181 -1.34 10.85 7.34
N ASN A 182 -0.49 11.77 6.87
CA ASN A 182 -0.91 13.04 6.29
C ASN A 182 -1.71 12.81 5.00
N TRP A 183 -1.27 11.88 4.15
CA TRP A 183 -1.95 11.56 2.90
C TRP A 183 -3.39 11.09 3.14
N VAL A 184 -3.63 10.18 4.11
CA VAL A 184 -5.00 9.78 4.49
C VAL A 184 -5.81 10.99 4.96
N LYS A 185 -5.23 11.82 5.85
CA LYS A 185 -5.91 12.95 6.49
C LYS A 185 -6.29 14.05 5.49
N GLU A 186 -5.38 14.38 4.58
CA GLU A 186 -5.53 15.52 3.68
C GLU A 186 -6.26 15.17 2.38
N SER A 187 -6.03 13.97 1.84
CA SER A 187 -6.58 13.58 0.54
C SER A 187 -7.86 12.75 0.62
N GLY A 188 -8.24 12.28 1.80
CA GLY A 188 -9.38 11.38 1.95
C GLY A 188 -9.20 10.02 1.26
N LYS A 189 -7.95 9.58 1.06
CA LYS A 189 -7.63 8.28 0.45
C LYS A 189 -7.58 7.19 1.51
N THR A 190 -7.77 5.95 1.08
CA THR A 190 -7.59 4.78 1.93
C THR A 190 -6.26 4.11 1.59
N ILE A 191 -5.50 3.77 2.62
CA ILE A 191 -4.21 3.09 2.49
C ILE A 191 -4.28 1.75 3.21
N LEU A 192 -4.03 0.66 2.49
CA LEU A 192 -3.75 -0.66 3.06
C LEU A 192 -2.25 -0.90 2.96
N CYS A 193 -1.59 -1.00 4.11
CA CYS A 193 -0.14 -1.12 4.19
C CYS A 193 0.26 -2.44 4.86
N ILE A 194 0.87 -3.35 4.11
CA ILE A 194 1.55 -4.49 4.70
C ILE A 194 2.85 -3.99 5.31
N THR A 195 3.06 -4.28 6.59
CA THR A 195 4.28 -3.85 7.29
C THR A 195 4.67 -4.81 8.41
N HIS A 196 5.96 -4.80 8.74
CA HIS A 196 6.55 -5.44 9.91
C HIS A 196 7.05 -4.41 10.94
N ASP A 197 6.92 -3.11 10.66
CA ASP A 197 7.40 -2.01 11.50
C ASP A 197 6.38 -1.63 12.57
N LEU A 198 6.15 -2.53 13.53
CA LEU A 198 5.13 -2.34 14.59
C LEU A 198 5.41 -1.11 15.46
N GLN A 199 6.68 -0.77 15.72
CA GLN A 199 7.06 0.37 16.53
C GLN A 199 6.51 1.70 15.97
N ASN A 200 6.54 1.86 14.65
CA ASN A 200 6.01 3.05 14.00
C ASN A 200 4.48 3.11 14.00
N LEU A 201 3.82 1.94 14.09
CA LEU A 201 2.36 1.89 14.10
C LEU A 201 1.75 2.45 15.39
N ALA A 202 2.43 2.34 16.54
CA ALA A 202 1.88 2.77 17.83
C ALA A 202 1.45 4.25 17.87
N HIS A 203 1.98 5.07 16.97
CA HIS A 203 1.68 6.51 16.86
C HIS A 203 0.76 6.86 15.68
N MET A 204 0.34 5.85 14.90
CA MET A 204 -0.54 6.05 13.75
C MET A 204 -2.01 6.07 14.15
N GLN A 205 -2.81 6.85 13.41
CA GLN A 205 -4.26 6.77 13.49
C GLN A 205 -4.77 5.83 12.38
N GLY A 206 -5.63 4.88 12.74
CA GLY A 206 -6.18 3.93 11.80
C GLY A 206 -6.52 2.59 12.43
N TYR A 207 -6.41 1.54 11.65
CA TYR A 207 -6.75 0.19 12.06
C TYR A 207 -5.61 -0.78 11.77
N LEU A 208 -5.58 -1.87 12.54
CA LEU A 208 -4.67 -2.97 12.40
C LEU A 208 -5.46 -4.24 12.07
N LEU A 209 -4.99 -5.01 11.09
CA LEU A 209 -5.52 -6.30 10.70
C LEU A 209 -4.42 -7.35 10.78
N ASN A 210 -4.51 -8.26 11.77
CA ASN A 210 -3.55 -9.35 11.91
C ASN A 210 -4.07 -10.62 11.24
N LEU A 211 -3.53 -10.97 10.07
CA LEU A 211 -3.93 -12.15 9.29
C LEU A 211 -3.45 -13.49 9.90
N SER A 212 -2.63 -13.47 10.95
CA SER A 212 -2.22 -14.68 11.65
C SER A 212 -3.18 -15.11 12.75
N LYS A 213 -4.11 -14.26 13.15
CA LYS A 213 -5.17 -14.62 14.09
C LYS A 213 -6.17 -15.59 13.42
N SER A 214 -6.74 -16.51 14.20
CA SER A 214 -7.75 -17.45 13.72
C SER A 214 -9.01 -16.73 13.19
N TYR A 215 -9.33 -15.59 13.78
CA TYR A 215 -10.44 -14.70 13.40
C TYR A 215 -9.90 -13.28 13.24
N PRO A 216 -9.34 -12.92 12.08
CA PRO A 216 -8.81 -11.57 11.86
C PRO A 216 -9.93 -10.54 11.87
N ILE A 217 -9.80 -9.52 12.71
CA ILE A 217 -10.70 -8.37 12.79
C ILE A 217 -9.91 -7.07 12.66
N LEU A 218 -10.59 -6.00 12.26
CA LEU A 218 -10.00 -4.65 12.30
C LEU A 218 -10.03 -4.13 13.74
N GLU A 219 -8.85 -3.91 14.30
CA GLU A 219 -8.64 -3.35 15.63
C GLU A 219 -8.17 -1.89 15.48
N PRO A 220 -8.67 -0.92 16.26
CA PRO A 220 -8.09 0.43 16.28
C PRO A 220 -6.61 0.37 16.64
N ILE A 221 -5.78 1.15 15.97
CA ILE A 221 -4.36 1.27 16.33
C ILE A 221 -4.27 2.04 17.65
N SER A 222 -3.62 1.42 18.63
CA SER A 222 -3.21 2.02 19.90
C SER A 222 -1.89 1.37 20.35
N PRO A 223 -1.15 1.98 21.28
CA PRO A 223 0.04 1.34 21.84
C PRO A 223 -0.25 -0.06 22.39
N ASP A 224 -1.38 -0.25 23.08
CA ASP A 224 -1.77 -1.54 23.66
C ASP A 224 -2.06 -2.57 22.57
N THR A 225 -2.89 -2.22 21.57
CA THR A 225 -3.21 -3.10 20.44
C THR A 225 -1.95 -3.52 19.67
N VAL A 226 -1.02 -2.60 19.47
CA VAL A 226 0.24 -2.88 18.79
C VAL A 226 1.10 -3.84 19.62
N GLN A 227 1.22 -3.59 20.93
CA GLN A 227 1.98 -4.45 21.82
C GLN A 227 1.40 -5.86 21.91
N GLU A 228 0.08 -6.02 22.06
CA GLU A 228 -0.59 -7.32 22.07
C GLU A 228 -0.33 -8.11 20.79
N ASN A 229 -0.42 -7.45 19.63
CA ASN A 229 -0.16 -8.08 18.35
C ASN A 229 1.33 -8.41 18.16
N GLN A 230 2.25 -7.61 18.70
CA GLN A 230 3.68 -7.92 18.70
C GLN A 230 3.96 -9.19 19.50
N VAL A 231 3.46 -9.29 20.73
CA VAL A 231 3.60 -10.48 21.58
C VAL A 231 3.01 -11.72 20.89
N PHE A 232 1.83 -11.58 20.26
CA PHE A 232 1.23 -12.68 19.50
C PHE A 232 2.14 -13.17 18.35
N LEU A 233 2.73 -12.26 17.59
CA LEU A 233 3.62 -12.62 16.48
C LEU A 233 4.95 -13.19 16.94
N GLU A 234 5.46 -12.79 18.11
CA GLU A 234 6.68 -13.33 18.70
C GLU A 234 6.46 -14.75 19.25
N ALA A 235 5.32 -14.99 19.93
CA ALA A 235 4.96 -16.31 20.45
C ALA A 235 4.81 -17.38 19.33
N GLY A 236 4.29 -17.01 18.17
CA GLY A 236 4.15 -17.92 17.03
C GLY A 236 5.47 -18.27 16.31
N ARG A 237 6.60 -17.70 16.72
CA ARG A 237 7.94 -18.00 16.19
C ARG A 237 8.71 -19.04 17.01
N GLN A 238 8.12 -19.63 18.05
CA GLN A 238 8.80 -20.70 18.76
C GLN A 238 9.09 -21.86 17.78
N PRO A 239 10.36 -22.30 17.65
CA PRO A 239 10.67 -23.44 16.81
C PRO A 239 9.87 -24.65 17.30
N VAL A 240 9.21 -25.33 16.38
CA VAL A 240 8.72 -26.68 16.63
C VAL A 240 9.97 -27.52 16.89
N VAL A 241 10.23 -27.86 18.16
CA VAL A 241 11.31 -28.74 18.59
C VAL A 241 11.06 -30.15 18.04
#